data_d762ff658dbbca4a8f585dde4f22cb36
#
_entry.id   d762ff658dbbca4a8f585dde4f22cb36
#
_cell.length_a   1.000
_cell.length_b   1.000
_cell.length_c   1.000
_cell.angle_alpha   90.00
_cell.angle_beta   90.00
_cell.angle_gamma   90.00
#
_symmetry.space_group_name_H-M   'P 1'
#
loop_
_entity.id
_entity.type
_entity.pdbx_description
1 polymer ?
#
loop_
_entity_poly.entity_id
_entity_poly.type
_entity_poly.pdbx_seq_one_letter_code
_entity_poly.pdbx_strand_id
1 'polypeptide(L)'
;RIQEAKANLPPGIEPTVGPIATGLGEIFMWSVEAMEGARKPDGMEYTPADLRTIQDWIIKPQLRNVPGVTEVNSIGGYERQFHVTPDPEKLIAHGLTFRDVLNALASNNSNIGAGYIEKSGEQYLIRAPGQVMNMDDIRNIIIGNHNGTPVYIRNVADVGIGKELRTGAATKDGKETVVGTVF
;
A
#
# COMPACT_ATOMS: atom_id res chain seq x y z
N ARG A 1 23.45 9.93 -4.87
CA ARG A 1 23.23 10.36 -6.29
C ARG A 1 21.77 10.69 -6.59
N ILE A 2 20.77 9.88 -6.11
CA ILE A 2 19.34 10.19 -6.33
C ILE A 2 18.93 11.45 -5.57
N GLN A 3 19.43 11.66 -4.37
CA GLN A 3 19.19 12.87 -3.59
C GLN A 3 19.78 14.12 -4.27
N GLU A 4 20.93 13.99 -4.89
CA GLU A 4 21.54 15.06 -5.69
C GLU A 4 20.72 15.34 -6.96
N ALA A 5 20.25 14.29 -7.64
CA ALA A 5 19.38 14.44 -8.79
C ALA A 5 18.05 15.13 -8.43
N LYS A 6 17.46 14.80 -7.25
CA LYS A 6 16.22 15.40 -6.75
C LYS A 6 16.36 16.93 -6.57
N ALA A 7 17.54 17.40 -6.16
CA ALA A 7 17.78 18.83 -5.98
C ALA A 7 17.77 19.62 -7.30
N ASN A 8 18.00 18.96 -8.42
CA ASN A 8 18.04 19.57 -9.77
C ASN A 8 16.75 19.38 -10.58
N LEU A 9 15.73 18.72 -10.00
CA LEU A 9 14.45 18.49 -10.66
C LEU A 9 13.45 19.61 -10.31
N PRO A 10 12.50 19.90 -11.23
CA PRO A 10 11.41 20.82 -10.95
C PRO A 10 10.59 20.39 -9.73
N PRO A 11 9.98 21.34 -8.99
CA PRO A 11 9.14 21.02 -7.84
C PRO A 11 8.01 20.05 -8.22
N GLY A 12 7.78 19.02 -7.38
CA GLY A 12 6.73 18.02 -7.58
C GLY A 12 7.15 16.79 -8.37
N ILE A 13 8.39 16.71 -8.86
CA ILE A 13 8.93 15.49 -9.49
C ILE A 13 9.74 14.69 -8.47
N GLU A 14 9.30 13.48 -8.19
CA GLU A 14 10.03 12.54 -7.35
C GLU A 14 10.66 11.43 -8.21
N PRO A 15 12.00 11.40 -8.29
CA PRO A 15 12.67 10.33 -9.03
C PRO A 15 12.53 9.01 -8.26
N THR A 16 12.08 7.97 -8.93
CA THR A 16 12.07 6.60 -8.41
C THR A 16 13.15 5.78 -9.09
N VAL A 17 13.78 4.88 -8.33
CA VAL A 17 14.71 3.91 -8.93
C VAL A 17 13.89 2.87 -9.66
N GLY A 18 14.15 2.72 -10.96
CA GLY A 18 13.59 1.61 -11.72
C GLY A 18 14.19 0.26 -11.25
N PRO A 19 13.56 -0.86 -11.62
CA PRO A 19 14.07 -2.18 -11.29
C PRO A 19 15.48 -2.37 -11.85
N ILE A 20 16.35 -3.00 -11.05
CA ILE A 20 17.70 -3.39 -11.48
C ILE A 20 17.55 -4.67 -12.33
N ALA A 21 16.97 -4.54 -13.51
CA ALA A 21 16.71 -5.67 -14.38
C ALA A 21 17.20 -5.36 -15.79
N THR A 22 18.04 -6.25 -16.29
CA THR A 22 18.28 -6.36 -17.74
C THR A 22 17.60 -7.63 -18.21
N GLY A 23 17.09 -7.68 -19.44
CA GLY A 23 16.45 -8.88 -19.98
C GLY A 23 17.34 -10.14 -19.98
N LEU A 24 18.64 -9.97 -19.75
CA LEU A 24 19.64 -11.04 -19.58
C LEU A 24 19.76 -11.52 -18.13
N GLY A 25 19.21 -10.79 -17.16
CA GLY A 25 19.26 -11.12 -15.73
C GLY A 25 18.03 -11.88 -15.25
N GLU A 26 17.02 -12.07 -16.08
CA GLU A 26 15.82 -12.83 -15.73
C GLU A 26 16.14 -14.34 -15.74
N ILE A 27 16.23 -14.90 -14.54
CA ILE A 27 16.73 -16.27 -14.37
C ILE A 27 15.59 -17.27 -14.34
N PHE A 28 14.47 -16.90 -13.74
CA PHE A 28 13.34 -17.81 -13.52
C PHE A 28 12.00 -17.07 -13.48
N MET A 29 10.98 -17.68 -14.09
CA MET A 29 9.60 -17.21 -14.07
C MET A 29 8.68 -18.31 -13.54
N TRP A 30 7.64 -17.92 -12.83
CA TRP A 30 6.58 -18.83 -12.36
C TRP A 30 5.21 -18.17 -12.43
N SER A 31 4.16 -18.98 -12.50
CA SER A 31 2.77 -18.54 -12.35
C SER A 31 2.25 -18.91 -10.96
N VAL A 32 1.43 -18.04 -10.39
CA VAL A 32 0.71 -18.29 -9.13
C VAL A 32 -0.76 -18.51 -9.48
N GLU A 33 -1.22 -19.71 -9.23
CA GLU A 33 -2.56 -20.16 -9.58
C GLU A 33 -3.19 -20.90 -8.39
N ALA A 34 -4.51 -20.80 -8.27
CA ALA A 34 -5.24 -21.66 -7.36
C ALA A 34 -5.43 -23.04 -7.99
N MET A 35 -5.23 -24.10 -7.23
CA MET A 35 -5.60 -25.46 -7.66
C MET A 35 -7.09 -25.53 -7.93
N GLU A 36 -7.50 -26.42 -8.83
CA GLU A 36 -8.90 -26.65 -9.13
C GLU A 36 -9.67 -27.03 -7.86
N GLY A 37 -10.77 -26.33 -7.61
CA GLY A 37 -11.58 -26.52 -6.39
C GLY A 37 -11.00 -25.90 -5.11
N ALA A 38 -9.80 -25.28 -5.15
CA ALA A 38 -9.24 -24.61 -3.98
C ALA A 38 -10.10 -23.41 -3.57
N ARG A 39 -10.31 -23.29 -2.27
CA ARG A 39 -11.09 -22.21 -1.67
C ARG A 39 -10.33 -21.57 -0.52
N LYS A 40 -10.58 -20.29 -0.32
CA LYS A 40 -10.10 -19.54 0.83
C LYS A 40 -10.77 -20.04 2.13
N PRO A 41 -10.24 -19.67 3.30
CA PRO A 41 -10.85 -20.02 4.59
C PRO A 41 -12.29 -19.51 4.76
N ASP A 42 -12.68 -18.45 4.04
CA ASP A 42 -14.04 -17.91 3.99
C ASP A 42 -14.97 -18.67 3.03
N GLY A 43 -14.47 -19.74 2.37
CA GLY A 43 -15.19 -20.57 1.40
C GLY A 43 -15.27 -19.98 -0.01
N MET A 44 -14.78 -18.77 -0.25
CA MET A 44 -14.77 -18.13 -1.57
C MET A 44 -13.61 -18.62 -2.43
N GLU A 45 -13.73 -18.46 -3.74
CA GLU A 45 -12.64 -18.74 -4.69
C GLU A 45 -11.54 -17.69 -4.59
N TYR A 46 -10.31 -18.10 -4.95
CA TYR A 46 -9.20 -17.17 -5.04
C TYR A 46 -9.38 -16.22 -6.22
N THR A 47 -9.32 -14.93 -5.94
CA THR A 47 -9.35 -13.88 -6.96
C THR A 47 -7.94 -13.52 -7.42
N PRO A 48 -7.76 -12.87 -8.58
CA PRO A 48 -6.45 -12.35 -9.01
C PRO A 48 -5.78 -11.42 -7.96
N ALA A 49 -6.57 -10.71 -7.16
CA ALA A 49 -6.06 -9.90 -6.06
C ALA A 49 -5.54 -10.75 -4.88
N ASP A 50 -6.17 -11.89 -4.61
CA ASP A 50 -5.70 -12.83 -3.59
C ASP A 50 -4.37 -13.46 -4.03
N LEU A 51 -4.27 -13.90 -5.28
CA LEU A 51 -3.05 -14.48 -5.86
C LEU A 51 -1.91 -13.45 -5.87
N ARG A 52 -2.20 -12.18 -6.20
CA ARG A 52 -1.22 -11.11 -6.13
C ARG A 52 -0.75 -10.87 -4.69
N THR A 53 -1.64 -10.92 -3.72
CA THR A 53 -1.30 -10.80 -2.30
C THR A 53 -0.37 -11.94 -1.86
N ILE A 54 -0.64 -13.18 -2.26
CA ILE A 54 0.22 -14.34 -1.98
C ILE A 54 1.59 -14.15 -2.60
N GLN A 55 1.65 -13.72 -3.86
CA GLN A 55 2.91 -13.45 -4.55
C GLN A 55 3.74 -12.39 -3.82
N ASP A 56 3.14 -11.25 -3.50
CA ASP A 56 3.89 -10.10 -2.98
C ASP A 56 4.24 -10.22 -1.49
N TRP A 57 3.39 -10.88 -0.69
CA TRP A 57 3.57 -10.92 0.77
C TRP A 57 4.08 -12.26 1.31
N ILE A 58 3.98 -13.34 0.54
CA ILE A 58 4.44 -14.67 0.97
C ILE A 58 5.63 -15.11 0.11
N ILE A 59 5.45 -15.18 -1.21
CA ILE A 59 6.47 -15.76 -2.10
C ILE A 59 7.66 -14.81 -2.27
N LYS A 60 7.40 -13.57 -2.64
CA LYS A 60 8.44 -12.55 -2.90
C LYS A 60 9.40 -12.35 -1.72
N PRO A 61 8.96 -12.19 -0.46
CA PRO A 61 9.88 -12.03 0.67
C PRO A 61 10.76 -13.25 0.90
N GLN A 62 10.25 -14.46 0.69
CA GLN A 62 11.03 -15.69 0.86
C GLN A 62 12.10 -15.83 -0.22
N LEU A 63 11.76 -15.54 -1.47
CA LEU A 63 12.71 -15.60 -2.57
C LEU A 63 13.81 -14.53 -2.47
N ARG A 64 13.48 -13.35 -1.99
CA ARG A 64 14.47 -12.28 -1.78
C ARG A 64 15.51 -12.61 -0.72
N ASN A 65 15.26 -13.58 0.14
CA ASN A 65 16.22 -14.07 1.14
C ASN A 65 17.17 -15.14 0.58
N VAL A 66 16.95 -15.61 -0.65
CA VAL A 66 17.83 -16.61 -1.29
C VAL A 66 19.12 -15.92 -1.76
N PRO A 67 20.30 -16.42 -1.38
CA PRO A 67 21.57 -15.86 -1.84
C PRO A 67 21.65 -15.84 -3.38
N GLY A 68 22.02 -14.68 -3.94
CA GLY A 68 22.14 -14.49 -5.38
C GLY A 68 20.89 -13.89 -6.03
N VAL A 69 19.76 -13.84 -5.35
CA VAL A 69 18.56 -13.13 -5.83
C VAL A 69 18.72 -11.63 -5.57
N THR A 70 18.67 -10.84 -6.63
CA THR A 70 18.79 -9.38 -6.54
C THR A 70 17.43 -8.71 -6.47
N GLU A 71 16.47 -9.22 -7.23
CA GLU A 71 15.11 -8.67 -7.27
C GLU A 71 14.08 -9.76 -7.61
N VAL A 72 12.87 -9.57 -7.12
CA VAL A 72 11.70 -10.39 -7.45
C VAL A 72 10.57 -9.46 -7.85
N ASN A 73 10.11 -9.59 -9.10
CA ASN A 73 9.04 -8.76 -9.66
C ASN A 73 7.74 -9.56 -9.81
N SER A 74 6.62 -8.85 -9.81
CA SER A 74 5.29 -9.44 -9.93
C SER A 74 4.53 -8.76 -11.06
N ILE A 75 3.92 -9.54 -11.93
CA ILE A 75 3.15 -9.09 -13.10
C ILE A 75 1.75 -9.69 -13.02
N GLY A 76 0.74 -8.89 -13.32
CA GLY A 76 -0.67 -9.32 -13.28
C GLY A 76 -1.29 -9.29 -11.89
N GLY A 77 -2.56 -9.69 -11.83
CA GLY A 77 -3.38 -9.55 -10.63
C GLY A 77 -3.66 -8.09 -10.27
N TYR A 78 -4.13 -7.88 -9.05
CA TYR A 78 -4.42 -6.55 -8.51
C TYR A 78 -3.79 -6.39 -7.13
N GLU A 79 -3.07 -5.30 -6.92
CA GLU A 79 -2.63 -4.93 -5.59
C GLU A 79 -3.82 -4.43 -4.76
N ARG A 80 -3.90 -4.89 -3.52
CA ARG A 80 -4.95 -4.45 -2.58
C ARG A 80 -4.60 -3.09 -2.02
N GLN A 81 -5.59 -2.21 -2.01
CA GLN A 81 -5.47 -0.86 -1.44
C GLN A 81 -6.65 -0.55 -0.53
N PHE A 82 -6.43 0.30 0.45
CA PHE A 82 -7.54 0.94 1.15
C PHE A 82 -8.11 2.05 0.28
N HIS A 83 -9.38 1.95 -0.03
CA HIS A 83 -10.12 2.98 -0.74
C HIS A 83 -10.91 3.82 0.25
N VAL A 84 -10.73 5.13 0.16
CA VAL A 84 -11.54 6.11 0.86
C VAL A 84 -12.34 6.84 -0.19
N THR A 85 -13.67 6.69 -0.17
CA THR A 85 -14.59 7.28 -1.13
C THR A 85 -15.40 8.39 -0.43
N PRO A 86 -15.00 9.66 -0.53
CA PRO A 86 -15.71 10.75 0.09
C PRO A 86 -17.06 10.99 -0.56
N ASP A 87 -18.04 11.33 0.27
CA ASP A 87 -19.38 11.74 -0.13
C ASP A 87 -19.43 13.27 -0.21
N PRO A 88 -19.65 13.85 -1.41
CA PRO A 88 -19.64 15.30 -1.57
C PRO A 88 -20.70 16.03 -0.75
N GLU A 89 -21.89 15.43 -0.58
CA GLU A 89 -22.99 16.04 0.16
C GLU A 89 -22.65 16.12 1.65
N LYS A 90 -22.08 15.06 2.20
CA LYS A 90 -21.63 15.03 3.59
C LYS A 90 -20.46 15.99 3.84
N LEU A 91 -19.51 16.07 2.89
CA LEU A 91 -18.41 17.05 2.99
C LEU A 91 -18.96 18.48 3.08
N ILE A 92 -19.86 18.86 2.18
CA ILE A 92 -20.49 20.19 2.17
C ILE A 92 -21.26 20.44 3.47
N ALA A 93 -22.03 19.48 3.96
CA ALA A 93 -22.78 19.59 5.21
C ALA A 93 -21.90 19.86 6.43
N HIS A 94 -20.66 19.37 6.41
CA HIS A 94 -19.67 19.63 7.48
C HIS A 94 -18.73 20.79 7.19
N GLY A 95 -18.88 21.50 6.07
CA GLY A 95 -18.01 22.61 5.64
C GLY A 95 -16.59 22.15 5.28
N LEU A 96 -16.43 20.90 4.84
CA LEU A 96 -15.18 20.28 4.49
C LEU A 96 -15.02 20.15 2.97
N THR A 97 -13.77 20.10 2.54
CA THR A 97 -13.40 19.93 1.14
C THR A 97 -12.73 18.56 0.92
N PHE A 98 -12.65 18.11 -0.32
CA PHE A 98 -11.87 16.91 -0.69
C PHE A 98 -10.40 17.03 -0.27
N ARG A 99 -9.85 18.26 -0.30
CA ARG A 99 -8.47 18.54 0.09
C ARG A 99 -8.24 18.30 1.58
N ASP A 100 -9.23 18.56 2.42
CA ASP A 100 -9.14 18.31 3.86
C ASP A 100 -9.03 16.81 4.14
N VAL A 101 -9.76 15.98 3.39
CA VAL A 101 -9.64 14.52 3.47
C VAL A 101 -8.24 14.07 3.07
N LEU A 102 -7.69 14.55 1.95
CA LEU A 102 -6.34 14.22 1.50
C LEU A 102 -5.27 14.62 2.53
N ASN A 103 -5.37 15.84 3.05
CA ASN A 103 -4.44 16.33 4.07
C ASN A 103 -4.50 15.50 5.35
N ALA A 104 -5.71 15.16 5.80
CA ALA A 104 -5.90 14.34 6.99
C ALA A 104 -5.31 12.93 6.81
N LEU A 105 -5.54 12.29 5.66
CA LEU A 105 -4.96 10.98 5.34
C LEU A 105 -3.43 11.03 5.31
N ALA A 106 -2.85 12.03 4.64
CA ALA A 106 -1.40 12.20 4.55
C ALA A 106 -0.75 12.43 5.92
N SER A 107 -1.36 13.25 6.77
CA SER A 107 -0.84 13.59 8.10
C SER A 107 -0.94 12.42 9.10
N ASN A 108 -1.93 11.54 8.92
CA ASN A 108 -2.17 10.43 9.83
C ASN A 108 -1.63 9.08 9.31
N ASN A 109 -0.77 9.08 8.29
CA ASN A 109 -0.13 7.88 7.76
C ASN A 109 1.40 7.98 7.80
N SER A 110 1.95 8.59 8.84
CA SER A 110 3.39 8.74 9.00
C SER A 110 3.82 8.36 10.43
N ASN A 111 4.91 7.60 10.52
CA ASN A 111 5.57 7.35 11.78
C ASN A 111 6.42 8.56 12.15
N ILE A 112 6.18 9.15 13.31
CA ILE A 112 6.94 10.29 13.81
C ILE A 112 7.85 9.79 14.93
N GLY A 113 9.16 10.00 14.77
CA GLY A 113 10.12 9.85 15.85
C GLY A 113 10.00 11.05 16.78
N ALA A 114 9.54 10.83 18.01
CA ALA A 114 9.32 11.91 19.00
C ALA A 114 10.55 12.18 19.90
N GLY A 115 11.74 11.73 19.49
CA GLY A 115 12.97 11.90 20.28
C GLY A 115 13.15 10.85 21.36
N TYR A 116 13.86 11.22 22.44
CA TYR A 116 14.10 10.34 23.58
C TYR A 116 13.90 11.10 24.89
N ILE A 117 13.56 10.36 25.92
CA ILE A 117 13.54 10.86 27.31
C ILE A 117 14.71 10.23 28.06
N GLU A 118 15.52 11.04 28.70
CA GLU A 118 16.51 10.56 29.67
C GLU A 118 15.90 10.45 31.07
N LYS A 119 15.97 9.26 31.62
CA LYS A 119 15.52 9.01 32.98
C LYS A 119 16.48 8.04 33.69
N SER A 120 17.05 8.46 34.80
CA SER A 120 17.96 7.64 35.63
C SER A 120 19.20 7.09 34.89
N GLY A 121 19.73 7.85 33.91
CA GLY A 121 20.88 7.43 33.11
C GLY A 121 20.54 6.47 31.93
N GLU A 122 19.26 6.18 31.71
CA GLU A 122 18.78 5.39 30.58
C GLU A 122 18.05 6.28 29.57
N GLN A 123 18.22 5.99 28.27
CA GLN A 123 17.53 6.70 27.21
C GLN A 123 16.34 5.86 26.70
N TYR A 124 15.16 6.41 26.86
CA TYR A 124 13.91 5.83 26.34
C TYR A 124 13.54 6.48 25.01
N LEU A 125 13.63 5.72 23.91
CA LEU A 125 13.21 6.18 22.60
C LEU A 125 11.68 6.27 22.52
N ILE A 126 11.16 7.47 22.29
CA ILE A 126 9.72 7.66 22.07
C ILE A 126 9.42 7.48 20.60
N ARG A 127 8.54 6.53 20.29
CA ARG A 127 7.97 6.34 18.95
C ARG A 127 6.49 6.63 19.01
N ALA A 128 6.01 7.49 18.14
CA ALA A 128 4.59 7.65 17.86
C ALA A 128 4.27 6.89 16.56
N PRO A 129 3.79 5.62 16.64
CA PRO A 129 3.34 4.91 15.46
C PRO A 129 2.05 5.59 14.98
N GLY A 130 2.13 6.26 13.83
CA GLY A 130 1.00 6.95 13.21
C GLY A 130 0.61 6.30 11.86
N GLN A 131 1.25 5.18 11.53
CA GLN A 131 0.94 4.46 10.29
C GLN A 131 -0.36 3.67 10.45
N VAL A 132 -1.25 3.83 9.49
CA VAL A 132 -2.53 3.11 9.42
C VAL A 132 -2.27 1.61 9.25
N MET A 133 -2.87 0.80 10.11
CA MET A 133 -2.74 -0.66 10.10
C MET A 133 -3.98 -1.36 9.55
N ASN A 134 -5.14 -0.75 9.68
CA ASN A 134 -6.43 -1.34 9.32
C ASN A 134 -7.46 -0.27 8.90
N MET A 135 -8.62 -0.73 8.43
CA MET A 135 -9.69 0.17 7.98
C MET A 135 -10.28 1.03 9.12
N ASP A 136 -10.29 0.51 10.34
CA ASP A 136 -10.87 1.26 11.46
C ASP A 136 -9.96 2.40 11.89
N ASP A 137 -8.66 2.25 11.75
CA ASP A 137 -7.71 3.35 11.94
C ASP A 137 -8.02 4.48 10.96
N ILE A 138 -8.25 4.16 9.67
CA ILE A 138 -8.63 5.15 8.65
C ILE A 138 -9.97 5.81 9.00
N ARG A 139 -10.97 5.02 9.36
CA ARG A 139 -12.32 5.52 9.72
C ARG A 139 -12.29 6.50 10.88
N ASN A 140 -11.35 6.33 11.80
CA ASN A 140 -11.21 7.14 13.01
C ASN A 140 -10.28 8.34 12.86
N ILE A 141 -9.70 8.58 11.68
CA ILE A 141 -8.93 9.80 11.41
C ILE A 141 -9.86 11.01 11.51
N ILE A 142 -9.44 12.03 12.25
CA ILE A 142 -10.13 13.31 12.36
C ILE A 142 -9.75 14.18 11.17
N ILE A 143 -10.74 14.68 10.43
CA ILE A 143 -10.55 15.54 9.26
C ILE A 143 -10.65 17.02 9.66
N GLY A 144 -11.51 17.32 10.61
CA GLY A 144 -11.76 18.69 11.05
C GLY A 144 -12.66 18.74 12.25
N ASN A 145 -13.16 19.95 12.52
CA ASN A 145 -14.06 20.22 13.65
C ASN A 145 -15.26 21.03 13.12
N HIS A 146 -16.46 20.58 13.42
CA HIS A 146 -17.68 21.30 13.09
C HIS A 146 -18.41 21.66 14.38
N ASN A 147 -18.53 22.98 14.69
CA ASN A 147 -19.17 23.49 15.90
C ASN A 147 -18.64 22.86 17.21
N GLY A 148 -17.32 22.66 17.33
CA GLY A 148 -16.72 22.07 18.53
C GLY A 148 -16.73 20.53 18.54
N THR A 149 -17.34 19.88 17.56
CA THR A 149 -17.42 18.42 17.45
C THR A 149 -16.44 17.91 16.40
N PRO A 150 -15.55 16.94 16.71
CA PRO A 150 -14.64 16.38 15.72
C PRO A 150 -15.40 15.61 14.63
N VAL A 151 -15.02 15.83 13.38
CA VAL A 151 -15.54 15.13 12.21
C VAL A 151 -14.50 14.09 11.78
N TYR A 152 -14.91 12.82 11.72
CA TYR A 152 -14.08 11.69 11.33
C TYR A 152 -14.28 11.33 9.86
N ILE A 153 -13.33 10.60 9.27
CA ILE A 153 -13.47 10.05 7.91
C ILE A 153 -14.78 9.28 7.75
N ARG A 154 -15.13 8.41 8.70
CA ARG A 154 -16.40 7.64 8.67
C ARG A 154 -17.67 8.49 8.58
N ASN A 155 -17.61 9.75 8.95
CA ASN A 155 -18.79 10.64 8.88
C ASN A 155 -19.04 11.16 7.46
N VAL A 156 -17.99 11.23 6.63
CA VAL A 156 -18.02 11.87 5.31
C VAL A 156 -17.50 11.00 4.16
N ALA A 157 -17.05 9.79 4.45
CA ALA A 157 -16.50 8.88 3.45
C ALA A 157 -16.76 7.42 3.80
N ASP A 158 -16.87 6.59 2.77
CA ASP A 158 -16.83 5.15 2.91
C ASP A 158 -15.39 4.64 2.82
N VAL A 159 -15.03 3.70 3.70
CA VAL A 159 -13.70 3.08 3.73
C VAL A 159 -13.84 1.60 3.47
N GLY A 160 -13.17 1.12 2.44
CA GLY A 160 -13.20 -0.28 2.02
C GLY A 160 -11.87 -0.77 1.46
N ILE A 161 -11.80 -2.05 1.14
CA ILE A 161 -10.69 -2.64 0.41
C ILE A 161 -11.02 -2.56 -1.08
N GLY A 162 -10.16 -1.91 -1.83
CA GLY A 162 -10.26 -1.80 -3.27
C GLY A 162 -9.07 -2.45 -3.98
N LYS A 163 -9.04 -2.28 -5.28
CA LYS A 163 -7.99 -2.78 -6.16
C LYS A 163 -7.29 -1.59 -6.81
N GLU A 164 -5.97 -1.65 -6.86
CA GLU A 164 -5.22 -0.68 -7.67
C GLU A 164 -5.61 -0.78 -9.14
N LEU A 165 -5.54 0.34 -9.85
CA LEU A 165 -5.64 0.35 -11.30
C LEU A 165 -4.45 -0.42 -11.87
N ARG A 166 -4.72 -1.57 -12.49
CA ARG A 166 -3.65 -2.38 -13.07
C ARG A 166 -3.09 -1.73 -14.33
N THR A 167 -1.79 -1.81 -14.47
CA THR A 167 -1.07 -1.39 -15.67
C THR A 167 -0.79 -2.54 -16.64
N GLY A 168 -1.04 -3.79 -16.22
CA GLY A 168 -0.83 -4.98 -17.02
C GLY A 168 -1.63 -6.18 -16.52
N ALA A 169 -1.67 -7.22 -17.32
CA ALA A 169 -2.29 -8.51 -17.00
C ALA A 169 -1.38 -9.65 -17.47
N ALA A 170 -1.42 -10.76 -16.76
CA ALA A 170 -0.81 -12.01 -17.16
C ALA A 170 -1.90 -13.07 -17.31
N THR A 171 -1.78 -13.89 -18.34
CA THR A 171 -2.71 -15.00 -18.60
C THR A 171 -1.92 -16.28 -18.83
N LYS A 172 -2.49 -17.40 -18.36
CA LYS A 172 -2.00 -18.75 -18.65
C LYS A 172 -3.21 -19.64 -18.96
N ASP A 173 -3.15 -20.36 -20.05
CA ASP A 173 -4.23 -21.26 -20.50
C ASP A 173 -5.61 -20.56 -20.57
N GLY A 174 -5.62 -19.29 -21.00
CA GLY A 174 -6.83 -18.48 -21.13
C GLY A 174 -7.42 -17.95 -19.82
N LYS A 175 -6.76 -18.20 -18.67
CA LYS A 175 -7.16 -17.69 -17.35
C LYS A 175 -6.20 -16.62 -16.87
N GLU A 176 -6.74 -15.64 -16.15
CA GLU A 176 -5.91 -14.62 -15.52
C GLU A 176 -5.08 -15.23 -14.38
N THR A 177 -3.79 -14.94 -14.37
CA THR A 177 -2.84 -15.41 -13.37
C THR A 177 -1.94 -14.28 -12.88
N VAL A 178 -1.11 -14.57 -11.89
CA VAL A 178 -0.01 -13.70 -11.46
C VAL A 178 1.30 -14.38 -11.80
N VAL A 179 2.19 -13.64 -12.42
CA VAL A 179 3.53 -14.12 -12.78
C VAL A 179 4.55 -13.45 -11.87
N GLY A 180 5.44 -14.24 -11.30
CA GLY A 180 6.63 -13.79 -10.62
C GLY A 180 7.86 -14.02 -11.46
N THR A 181 8.83 -13.11 -11.37
CA THR A 181 10.14 -13.21 -12.03
C THR A 181 11.25 -12.95 -11.05
N VAL A 182 12.36 -13.68 -11.16
CA VAL A 182 13.59 -13.53 -10.35
C VAL A 182 14.74 -13.06 -11.22
N PHE A 183 15.47 -12.11 -10.67
CA PHE A 183 16.69 -11.55 -11.26
C PHE A 183 17.89 -11.74 -10.33
#